data_ea957f924a2eca5d0cf7f0ff7b0a9f8e
#
_entry.id   ea957f924a2eca5d0cf7f0ff7b0a9f8e
#
_cell.length_a   1.000
_cell.length_b   1.000
_cell.length_c   1.000
_cell.angle_alpha   90.00
_cell.angle_beta   90.00
_cell.angle_gamma   90.00
#
_symmetry.space_group_name_H-M   'P 1'
#
loop_
_entity.id
_entity.type
_entity.pdbx_description
1 polymer ?
#
loop_
_entity_poly.entity_id
_entity_poly.type
_entity_poly.pdbx_seq_one_letter_code
_entity_poly.pdbx_strand_id
1 'polypeptide(L)'
;ILLARQVGVPYIVVFLNKTDLVDDPELIDLVEADVRDLLNSYGFPGDEVPVIRGSARKALDGDPEEAKHIMELMDAVDTYIPDPARDIDKPFLLAVEDVLTITGRGTVVTGRVERGELHANETVEIVGIKPTRTAVVTSMEMFRKTLDYCAAGDNVGVLLRGVNRDDVVRGQVLCKPGSVTPHTTFKAQAYILTKEEGGRHTAFVTNYRPQFYFRTTDITGVITLPEGTDMVMPGDNTEFTVELIHPVAIENGTKFSIREGGRTVGAGTVTTIIK
;
A
#
# COMPACT_ATOMS: atom_id res chain seq x y z
N ILE A 1 8.96 10.16 7.04
CA ILE A 1 8.44 9.50 8.24
C ILE A 1 6.92 9.53 8.22
N LEU A 2 6.26 10.71 8.13
CA LEU A 2 4.79 10.82 8.11
C LEU A 2 4.14 9.89 7.05
N LEU A 3 4.60 9.92 5.80
CA LEU A 3 4.06 9.05 4.74
C LEU A 3 4.26 7.57 5.04
N ALA A 4 5.40 7.18 5.59
CA ALA A 4 5.65 5.80 6.00
C ALA A 4 4.64 5.35 7.07
N ARG A 5 4.35 6.22 8.05
CA ARG A 5 3.33 5.95 9.09
C ARG A 5 1.93 5.82 8.50
N GLN A 6 1.55 6.71 7.58
CA GLN A 6 0.23 6.68 6.93
C GLN A 6 -0.02 5.41 6.12
N VAL A 7 1.00 4.90 5.42
CA VAL A 7 0.89 3.64 4.66
C VAL A 7 1.11 2.39 5.53
N GLY A 8 1.36 2.57 6.84
CA GLY A 8 1.46 1.48 7.80
C GLY A 8 2.79 0.74 7.78
N VAL A 9 3.90 1.41 7.42
CA VAL A 9 5.27 0.85 7.58
C VAL A 9 5.52 0.60 9.08
N PRO A 10 5.79 -0.65 9.49
CA PRO A 10 5.91 -0.98 10.92
C PRO A 10 7.28 -0.68 11.50
N TYR A 11 8.36 -0.77 10.70
CA TYR A 11 9.74 -0.62 11.16
C TYR A 11 10.52 0.34 10.27
N ILE A 12 11.44 1.09 10.87
CA ILE A 12 12.34 2.01 10.18
C ILE A 12 13.76 1.76 10.68
N VAL A 13 14.74 1.78 9.77
CA VAL A 13 16.17 1.87 10.06
C VAL A 13 16.68 3.15 9.41
N VAL A 14 17.55 3.88 10.06
CA VAL A 14 18.05 5.17 9.58
C VAL A 14 19.51 5.05 9.16
N PHE A 15 19.85 5.59 7.99
CA PHE A 15 21.21 5.81 7.55
C PHE A 15 21.47 7.31 7.39
N LEU A 16 22.27 7.91 8.29
CA LEU A 16 22.71 9.29 8.20
C LEU A 16 23.83 9.38 7.16
N ASN A 17 23.42 9.64 5.93
CA ASN A 17 24.33 9.68 4.78
C ASN A 17 25.07 11.00 4.67
N LYS A 18 26.17 11.01 3.89
CA LYS A 18 26.97 12.20 3.55
C LYS A 18 27.73 12.78 4.76
N THR A 19 28.13 11.96 5.70
CA THR A 19 28.94 12.39 6.85
C THR A 19 30.29 12.95 6.44
N ASP A 20 30.79 12.61 5.26
CA ASP A 20 31.99 13.12 4.64
C ASP A 20 31.94 14.61 4.21
N LEU A 21 30.74 15.20 4.19
CA LEU A 21 30.52 16.63 3.88
C LEU A 21 30.38 17.49 5.14
N VAL A 22 30.48 16.88 6.33
CA VAL A 22 30.31 17.57 7.62
C VAL A 22 31.61 17.48 8.40
N ASP A 23 32.22 18.63 8.65
CA ASP A 23 33.51 18.71 9.38
C ASP A 23 33.31 18.67 10.91
N ASP A 24 32.11 19.01 11.39
CA ASP A 24 31.79 19.11 12.82
C ASP A 24 30.99 17.87 13.28
N PRO A 25 31.58 16.98 14.09
CA PRO A 25 30.87 15.82 14.62
C PRO A 25 29.65 16.16 15.48
N GLU A 26 29.66 17.32 16.20
CA GLU A 26 28.54 17.74 17.05
C GLU A 26 27.28 18.02 16.21
N LEU A 27 27.46 18.47 14.96
CA LEU A 27 26.34 18.68 14.04
C LEU A 27 25.69 17.35 13.64
N ILE A 28 26.47 16.28 13.48
CA ILE A 28 25.95 14.93 13.17
C ILE A 28 25.15 14.41 14.36
N ASP A 29 25.64 14.61 15.59
CA ASP A 29 24.95 14.23 16.82
C ASP A 29 23.61 14.97 16.97
N LEU A 30 23.58 16.26 16.66
CA LEU A 30 22.36 17.07 16.70
C LEU A 30 21.34 16.57 15.68
N VAL A 31 21.77 16.30 14.45
CA VAL A 31 20.87 15.77 13.39
C VAL A 31 20.32 14.40 13.77
N GLU A 32 21.12 13.53 14.41
CA GLU A 32 20.62 12.25 14.90
C GLU A 32 19.56 12.44 15.99
N ALA A 33 19.78 13.35 16.94
CA ALA A 33 18.80 13.68 17.97
C ALA A 33 17.48 14.18 17.36
N ASP A 34 17.56 15.12 16.42
CA ASP A 34 16.38 15.64 15.72
C ASP A 34 15.60 14.53 14.98
N VAL A 35 16.31 13.60 14.34
CA VAL A 35 15.67 12.45 13.66
C VAL A 35 14.98 11.53 14.65
N ARG A 36 15.58 11.26 15.82
CA ARG A 36 14.97 10.43 16.87
C ARG A 36 13.72 11.07 17.45
N ASP A 37 13.78 12.38 17.73
CA ASP A 37 12.62 13.15 18.20
C ASP A 37 11.48 13.15 17.17
N LEU A 38 11.84 13.30 15.89
CA LEU A 38 10.87 13.24 14.81
C LEU A 38 10.23 11.85 14.66
N LEU A 39 11.01 10.77 14.81
CA LEU A 39 10.48 9.39 14.83
C LEU A 39 9.50 9.19 15.98
N ASN A 40 9.87 9.64 17.20
CA ASN A 40 9.01 9.57 18.38
C ASN A 40 7.69 10.35 18.15
N SER A 41 7.75 11.53 17.56
CA SER A 41 6.57 12.35 17.28
C SER A 41 5.57 11.70 16.32
N TYR A 42 6.06 10.82 15.42
CA TYR A 42 5.22 10.04 14.51
C TYR A 42 4.90 8.62 15.01
N GLY A 43 5.22 8.31 16.28
CA GLY A 43 4.86 7.07 16.94
C GLY A 43 5.72 5.86 16.53
N PHE A 44 6.95 6.10 16.08
CA PHE A 44 8.00 5.08 16.01
C PHE A 44 8.86 5.14 17.28
N PRO A 45 9.48 4.04 17.73
CA PRO A 45 10.35 4.03 18.91
C PRO A 45 11.71 4.67 18.59
N GLY A 46 11.77 6.01 18.44
CA GLY A 46 12.93 6.73 17.95
C GLY A 46 14.22 6.46 18.72
N ASP A 47 14.12 6.20 20.03
CA ASP A 47 15.29 5.89 20.88
C ASP A 47 15.86 4.49 20.62
N GLU A 48 15.01 3.55 20.14
CA GLU A 48 15.40 2.16 19.86
C GLU A 48 15.75 1.91 18.40
N VAL A 49 15.36 2.83 17.50
CA VAL A 49 15.62 2.70 16.05
C VAL A 49 17.13 2.71 15.79
N PRO A 50 17.68 1.71 15.06
CA PRO A 50 19.06 1.73 14.63
C PRO A 50 19.35 2.93 13.73
N VAL A 51 20.38 3.70 14.09
CA VAL A 51 20.89 4.82 13.30
C VAL A 51 22.34 4.58 12.97
N ILE A 52 22.63 4.39 11.70
CA ILE A 52 23.98 4.17 11.17
C ILE A 52 24.47 5.43 10.47
N ARG A 53 25.70 5.83 10.70
CA ARG A 53 26.32 7.01 10.12
C ARG A 53 27.33 6.60 9.05
N GLY A 54 27.43 7.32 7.93
CA GLY A 54 28.45 7.02 6.93
C GLY A 54 28.28 7.81 5.63
N SER A 55 29.20 7.55 4.70
CA SER A 55 29.17 8.10 3.35
C SER A 55 29.01 6.97 2.32
N ALA A 56 27.79 6.80 1.83
CA ALA A 56 27.52 5.83 0.77
C ALA A 56 28.34 6.10 -0.51
N ARG A 57 28.70 7.36 -0.76
CA ARG A 57 29.54 7.74 -1.90
C ARG A 57 30.96 7.21 -1.74
N LYS A 58 31.59 7.45 -0.60
CA LYS A 58 32.96 6.93 -0.32
C LYS A 58 32.97 5.39 -0.32
N ALA A 59 31.96 4.75 0.26
CA ALA A 59 31.82 3.29 0.21
C ALA A 59 31.78 2.78 -1.24
N LEU A 60 31.01 3.43 -2.12
CA LEU A 60 30.93 3.08 -3.53
C LEU A 60 32.26 3.30 -4.28
N ASP A 61 33.02 4.33 -3.91
CA ASP A 61 34.34 4.64 -4.46
C ASP A 61 35.46 3.71 -3.91
N GLY A 62 35.11 2.78 -3.00
CA GLY A 62 35.99 1.71 -2.50
C GLY A 62 36.68 1.98 -1.18
N ASP A 63 36.22 2.98 -0.40
CA ASP A 63 36.71 3.22 0.96
C ASP A 63 36.32 2.05 1.89
N PRO A 64 37.29 1.32 2.50
CA PRO A 64 37.00 0.12 3.28
C PRO A 64 36.33 0.43 4.63
N GLU A 65 36.55 1.59 5.22
CA GLU A 65 35.90 1.96 6.48
C GLU A 65 34.43 2.32 6.22
N GLU A 66 34.15 3.10 5.19
CA GLU A 66 32.77 3.44 4.84
C GLU A 66 31.97 2.21 4.32
N ALA A 67 32.66 1.24 3.70
CA ALA A 67 32.03 -0.02 3.34
C ALA A 67 31.57 -0.83 4.57
N LYS A 68 32.24 -0.72 5.73
CA LYS A 68 31.79 -1.33 6.98
C LYS A 68 30.46 -0.74 7.45
N HIS A 69 30.28 0.59 7.37
CA HIS A 69 29.02 1.24 7.75
C HIS A 69 27.85 0.77 6.88
N ILE A 70 28.10 0.44 5.59
CA ILE A 70 27.07 -0.18 4.76
C ILE A 70 26.73 -1.60 5.24
N MET A 71 27.72 -2.37 5.66
CA MET A 71 27.46 -3.71 6.23
C MET A 71 26.73 -3.61 7.57
N GLU A 72 27.08 -2.66 8.44
CA GLU A 72 26.35 -2.38 9.67
C GLU A 72 24.88 -2.02 9.41
N LEU A 73 24.61 -1.24 8.34
CA LEU A 73 23.23 -0.97 7.91
C LEU A 73 22.50 -2.26 7.52
N MET A 74 23.15 -3.16 6.76
CA MET A 74 22.56 -4.44 6.37
C MET A 74 22.29 -5.33 7.58
N ASP A 75 23.25 -5.41 8.51
CA ASP A 75 23.10 -6.16 9.77
C ASP A 75 21.95 -5.58 10.62
N ALA A 76 21.82 -4.25 10.68
CA ALA A 76 20.70 -3.61 11.37
C ALA A 76 19.35 -3.91 10.69
N VAL A 77 19.28 -3.94 9.38
CA VAL A 77 18.07 -4.35 8.65
C VAL A 77 17.71 -5.79 8.98
N ASP A 78 18.68 -6.72 8.93
CA ASP A 78 18.45 -8.15 9.13
C ASP A 78 18.08 -8.48 10.59
N THR A 79 18.55 -7.70 11.55
CA THR A 79 18.33 -7.96 12.99
C THR A 79 17.14 -7.20 13.58
N TYR A 80 16.88 -5.97 13.12
CA TYR A 80 15.83 -5.10 13.68
C TYR A 80 14.49 -5.27 12.97
N ILE A 81 14.47 -5.55 11.65
CA ILE A 81 13.24 -5.73 10.89
C ILE A 81 12.90 -7.23 10.86
N PRO A 82 11.82 -7.67 11.53
CA PRO A 82 11.44 -9.08 11.51
C PRO A 82 10.94 -9.49 10.14
N ASP A 83 11.04 -10.78 9.83
CA ASP A 83 10.43 -11.34 8.63
C ASP A 83 8.93 -11.04 8.62
N PRO A 84 8.38 -10.53 7.51
CA PRO A 84 6.96 -10.19 7.43
C PRO A 84 6.10 -11.44 7.53
N ALA A 85 5.08 -11.39 8.39
CA ALA A 85 4.04 -12.43 8.41
C ALA A 85 3.32 -12.44 7.05
N ARG A 86 3.37 -13.57 6.37
CA ARG A 86 2.69 -13.78 5.08
C ARG A 86 1.40 -14.55 5.31
N ASP A 87 0.29 -14.00 4.87
CA ASP A 87 -1.06 -14.60 4.97
C ASP A 87 -1.26 -15.70 3.90
N ILE A 88 -0.46 -16.76 3.91
CA ILE A 88 -0.49 -17.83 2.90
C ILE A 88 -1.70 -18.75 3.03
N ASP A 89 -2.24 -18.91 4.23
CA ASP A 89 -3.38 -19.80 4.51
C ASP A 89 -4.75 -19.22 4.12
N LYS A 90 -4.79 -17.91 3.75
CA LYS A 90 -6.02 -17.26 3.30
C LYS A 90 -6.29 -17.53 1.83
N PRO A 91 -7.55 -17.41 1.36
CA PRO A 91 -7.84 -17.47 -0.08
C PRO A 91 -7.02 -16.48 -0.87
N PHE A 92 -6.44 -16.92 -2.00
CA PHE A 92 -5.61 -16.10 -2.89
C PHE A 92 -6.28 -14.78 -3.28
N LEU A 93 -5.50 -13.70 -3.24
CA LEU A 93 -5.89 -12.38 -3.73
C LEU A 93 -4.66 -11.62 -4.23
N LEU A 94 -4.75 -11.11 -5.47
CA LEU A 94 -3.76 -10.25 -6.10
C LEU A 94 -4.44 -8.97 -6.61
N ALA A 95 -3.95 -7.80 -6.22
CA ALA A 95 -4.42 -6.52 -6.75
C ALA A 95 -3.81 -6.26 -8.13
N VAL A 96 -4.65 -5.99 -9.14
CA VAL A 96 -4.21 -5.72 -10.51
C VAL A 96 -3.58 -4.32 -10.58
N GLU A 97 -2.28 -4.27 -10.91
CA GLU A 97 -1.52 -3.03 -11.10
C GLU A 97 -1.43 -2.63 -12.57
N ASP A 98 -1.16 -3.60 -13.45
CA ASP A 98 -1.10 -3.35 -14.89
C ASP A 98 -1.61 -4.56 -15.68
N VAL A 99 -2.01 -4.32 -16.93
CA VAL A 99 -2.53 -5.33 -17.85
C VAL A 99 -1.82 -5.21 -19.19
N LEU A 100 -1.11 -6.24 -19.55
CA LEU A 100 -0.30 -6.32 -20.75
C LEU A 100 -0.83 -7.41 -21.69
N THR A 101 -0.51 -7.30 -22.97
CA THR A 101 -0.75 -8.35 -23.95
C THR A 101 0.57 -8.89 -24.47
N ILE A 102 0.73 -10.21 -24.43
CA ILE A 102 1.85 -10.88 -25.11
C ILE A 102 1.30 -11.52 -26.38
N THR A 103 1.78 -11.05 -27.52
CA THR A 103 1.35 -11.54 -28.84
C THR A 103 1.51 -13.07 -28.93
N GLY A 104 0.42 -13.76 -29.27
CA GLY A 104 0.41 -15.22 -29.39
C GLY A 104 0.36 -16.00 -28.08
N ARG A 105 0.40 -15.32 -26.90
CA ARG A 105 0.34 -15.98 -25.58
C ARG A 105 -0.90 -15.63 -24.77
N GLY A 106 -1.35 -14.39 -24.79
CA GLY A 106 -2.57 -13.96 -24.10
C GLY A 106 -2.41 -12.69 -23.25
N THR A 107 -3.29 -12.53 -22.30
CA THR A 107 -3.35 -11.39 -21.37
C THR A 107 -2.51 -11.69 -20.14
N VAL A 108 -1.61 -10.77 -19.81
CA VAL A 108 -0.81 -10.82 -18.57
C VAL A 108 -1.30 -9.73 -17.62
N VAL A 109 -1.54 -10.11 -16.40
CA VAL A 109 -1.85 -9.23 -15.29
C VAL A 109 -0.65 -9.18 -14.36
N THR A 110 -0.19 -7.97 -14.02
CA THR A 110 0.85 -7.80 -13.00
C THR A 110 0.26 -7.26 -11.72
N GLY A 111 0.87 -7.63 -10.60
CA GLY A 111 0.48 -7.13 -9.29
C GLY A 111 1.18 -7.86 -8.16
N ARG A 112 0.92 -7.36 -6.95
CA ARG A 112 1.38 -7.99 -5.73
C ARG A 112 0.33 -8.95 -5.19
N VAL A 113 0.76 -10.14 -4.82
CA VAL A 113 -0.09 -11.08 -4.07
C VAL A 113 -0.26 -10.54 -2.64
N GLU A 114 -1.48 -10.21 -2.25
CA GLU A 114 -1.78 -9.69 -0.91
C GLU A 114 -1.90 -10.83 0.12
N ARG A 115 -2.49 -11.95 -0.29
CA ARG A 115 -2.72 -13.12 0.56
C ARG A 115 -2.90 -14.39 -0.27
N GLY A 116 -2.71 -15.52 0.39
CA GLY A 116 -2.89 -16.86 -0.19
C GLY A 116 -1.78 -17.26 -1.14
N GLU A 117 -2.01 -18.37 -1.79
CA GLU A 117 -1.15 -18.96 -2.82
C GLU A 117 -1.94 -19.22 -4.09
N LEU A 118 -1.25 -19.20 -5.24
CA LEU A 118 -1.80 -19.50 -6.56
C LEU A 118 -0.85 -20.42 -7.32
N HIS A 119 -1.38 -21.49 -7.89
CA HIS A 119 -0.65 -22.43 -8.71
C HIS A 119 -1.01 -22.31 -10.20
N ALA A 120 -0.09 -22.74 -11.06
CA ALA A 120 -0.38 -22.85 -12.49
C ALA A 120 -1.54 -23.80 -12.75
N ASN A 121 -2.36 -23.49 -13.77
CA ASN A 121 -3.58 -24.20 -14.16
C ASN A 121 -4.78 -24.05 -13.22
N GLU A 122 -4.67 -23.25 -12.17
CA GLU A 122 -5.84 -22.91 -11.34
C GLU A 122 -6.75 -21.89 -12.03
N THR A 123 -8.02 -21.92 -11.63
CA THR A 123 -9.02 -20.94 -12.05
C THR A 123 -9.09 -19.82 -11.05
N VAL A 124 -9.10 -18.56 -11.55
CA VAL A 124 -9.28 -17.35 -10.77
C VAL A 124 -10.50 -16.57 -11.23
N GLU A 125 -11.05 -15.75 -10.35
CA GLU A 125 -12.02 -14.72 -10.69
C GLU A 125 -11.36 -13.35 -10.76
N ILE A 126 -11.83 -12.51 -11.69
CA ILE A 126 -11.46 -11.12 -11.88
C ILE A 126 -12.64 -10.30 -11.35
N VAL A 127 -12.46 -9.62 -10.24
CA VAL A 127 -13.55 -9.00 -9.47
C VAL A 127 -13.34 -7.49 -9.33
N GLY A 128 -14.44 -6.73 -9.39
CA GLY A 128 -14.49 -5.27 -9.22
C GLY A 128 -14.56 -4.51 -10.53
N ILE A 129 -15.05 -3.28 -10.49
CA ILE A 129 -15.17 -2.29 -11.59
C ILE A 129 -16.04 -2.80 -12.76
N LYS A 130 -15.71 -3.95 -13.33
CA LYS A 130 -16.43 -4.62 -14.43
C LYS A 130 -17.17 -5.86 -13.92
N PRO A 131 -18.10 -6.43 -14.71
CA PRO A 131 -18.71 -7.71 -14.35
C PRO A 131 -17.66 -8.79 -14.10
N THR A 132 -17.85 -9.55 -13.03
CA THR A 132 -16.94 -10.64 -12.64
C THR A 132 -16.78 -11.65 -13.78
N ARG A 133 -15.54 -12.05 -14.04
CA ARG A 133 -15.17 -13.05 -15.04
C ARG A 133 -14.24 -14.09 -14.44
N THR A 134 -14.26 -15.28 -15.01
CA THR A 134 -13.33 -16.36 -14.69
C THR A 134 -12.22 -16.43 -15.74
N ALA A 135 -11.03 -16.79 -15.31
CA ALA A 135 -9.88 -17.04 -16.18
C ALA A 135 -9.04 -18.20 -15.62
N VAL A 136 -8.29 -18.86 -16.50
CA VAL A 136 -7.35 -19.91 -16.10
C VAL A 136 -5.94 -19.34 -16.14
N VAL A 137 -5.19 -19.52 -15.06
CA VAL A 137 -3.78 -19.17 -14.96
C VAL A 137 -2.96 -20.21 -15.74
N THR A 138 -2.24 -19.78 -16.77
CA THR A 138 -1.41 -20.68 -17.59
C THR A 138 0.05 -20.70 -17.19
N SER A 139 0.56 -19.57 -16.71
CA SER A 139 1.91 -19.48 -16.13
C SER A 139 2.01 -18.23 -15.26
N MET A 140 3.02 -18.22 -14.41
CA MET A 140 3.40 -17.06 -13.59
C MET A 140 4.88 -16.78 -13.77
N GLU A 141 5.26 -15.52 -13.72
CA GLU A 141 6.63 -15.09 -13.89
C GLU A 141 7.00 -13.98 -12.90
N MET A 142 8.21 -14.10 -12.30
CA MET A 142 8.80 -13.08 -11.45
C MET A 142 10.29 -12.96 -11.80
N PHE A 143 10.78 -11.73 -12.03
CA PHE A 143 12.19 -11.47 -12.43
C PHE A 143 12.65 -12.31 -13.62
N ARG A 144 11.80 -12.50 -14.64
CA ARG A 144 12.04 -13.31 -15.84
C ARG A 144 12.23 -14.82 -15.57
N LYS A 145 11.78 -15.29 -14.41
CA LYS A 145 11.76 -16.71 -14.06
C LYS A 145 10.32 -17.19 -13.97
N THR A 146 10.01 -18.30 -14.64
CA THR A 146 8.70 -18.96 -14.50
C THR A 146 8.62 -19.60 -13.11
N LEU A 147 7.46 -19.47 -12.49
CA LEU A 147 7.14 -19.99 -11.17
C LEU A 147 6.11 -21.11 -11.29
N ASP A 148 6.23 -22.13 -10.46
CA ASP A 148 5.21 -23.18 -10.29
C ASP A 148 4.03 -22.67 -9.45
N TYR A 149 4.32 -21.81 -8.48
CA TYR A 149 3.33 -21.12 -7.64
C TYR A 149 3.85 -19.74 -7.22
N CYS A 150 2.95 -18.87 -6.78
CA CYS A 150 3.27 -17.62 -6.11
C CYS A 150 2.46 -17.49 -4.82
N ALA A 151 2.98 -16.72 -3.86
CA ALA A 151 2.44 -16.58 -2.52
C ALA A 151 2.38 -15.13 -2.06
N ALA A 152 1.67 -14.89 -0.96
CA ALA A 152 1.55 -13.58 -0.32
C ALA A 152 2.90 -12.87 -0.21
N GLY A 153 2.96 -11.62 -0.71
CA GLY A 153 4.17 -10.79 -0.75
C GLY A 153 4.90 -10.79 -2.10
N ASP A 154 4.63 -11.73 -2.99
CA ASP A 154 5.30 -11.80 -4.29
C ASP A 154 4.72 -10.79 -5.28
N ASN A 155 5.59 -10.14 -6.07
CA ASN A 155 5.20 -9.33 -7.22
C ASN A 155 5.33 -10.17 -8.48
N VAL A 156 4.22 -10.47 -9.13
CA VAL A 156 4.18 -11.46 -10.22
C VAL A 156 3.45 -10.95 -11.45
N GLY A 157 3.85 -11.46 -12.61
CA GLY A 157 3.07 -11.42 -13.84
C GLY A 157 2.32 -12.75 -14.01
N VAL A 158 1.01 -12.70 -14.10
CA VAL A 158 0.13 -13.86 -14.24
C VAL A 158 -0.43 -13.90 -15.65
N LEU A 159 -0.09 -14.94 -16.42
CA LEU A 159 -0.63 -15.14 -17.77
C LEU A 159 -1.98 -15.84 -17.69
N LEU A 160 -3.00 -15.18 -18.21
CA LEU A 160 -4.39 -15.61 -18.17
C LEU A 160 -4.87 -16.12 -19.54
N ARG A 161 -5.64 -17.20 -19.53
CA ARG A 161 -6.39 -17.72 -20.66
C ARG A 161 -7.88 -17.57 -20.43
N GLY A 162 -8.62 -17.26 -21.51
CA GLY A 162 -10.08 -17.11 -21.47
C GLY A 162 -10.56 -15.66 -21.33
N VAL A 163 -9.62 -14.70 -21.27
CA VAL A 163 -9.92 -13.27 -21.18
C VAL A 163 -9.02 -12.48 -22.13
N ASN A 164 -9.57 -11.38 -22.67
CA ASN A 164 -8.83 -10.42 -23.47
C ASN A 164 -8.30 -9.29 -22.59
N ARG A 165 -7.36 -8.51 -23.12
CA ARG A 165 -6.79 -7.36 -22.42
C ARG A 165 -7.87 -6.38 -21.94
N ASP A 166 -8.88 -6.13 -22.77
CA ASP A 166 -9.96 -5.17 -22.48
C ASP A 166 -10.98 -5.69 -21.46
N ASP A 167 -10.94 -6.97 -21.12
CA ASP A 167 -11.79 -7.56 -20.06
C ASP A 167 -11.28 -7.24 -18.66
N VAL A 168 -9.99 -6.92 -18.55
CA VAL A 168 -9.30 -6.66 -17.26
C VAL A 168 -8.83 -5.21 -17.21
N VAL A 169 -8.95 -4.57 -16.04
CA VAL A 169 -8.46 -3.21 -15.83
C VAL A 169 -7.74 -3.12 -14.47
N ARG A 170 -6.82 -2.17 -14.38
CA ARG A 170 -6.20 -1.80 -13.10
C ARG A 170 -7.27 -1.51 -12.04
N GLY A 171 -7.05 -1.96 -10.82
CA GLY A 171 -7.95 -1.78 -9.69
C GLY A 171 -8.94 -2.90 -9.46
N GLN A 172 -9.07 -3.85 -10.42
CA GLN A 172 -9.71 -5.15 -10.14
C GLN A 172 -8.76 -6.02 -9.30
N VAL A 173 -9.27 -7.12 -8.81
CA VAL A 173 -8.45 -8.16 -8.15
C VAL A 173 -8.60 -9.49 -8.88
N LEU A 174 -7.49 -10.27 -8.89
CA LEU A 174 -7.57 -11.70 -9.14
C LEU A 174 -7.74 -12.40 -7.80
N CYS A 175 -8.71 -13.28 -7.68
CA CYS A 175 -8.95 -13.99 -6.43
C CYS A 175 -9.39 -15.44 -6.66
N LYS A 176 -9.33 -16.24 -5.60
CA LYS A 176 -9.92 -17.57 -5.60
C LYS A 176 -11.42 -17.46 -5.88
N PRO A 177 -12.01 -18.30 -6.76
CA PRO A 177 -13.42 -18.21 -7.09
C PRO A 177 -14.33 -18.20 -5.86
N GLY A 178 -15.27 -17.24 -5.82
CA GLY A 178 -16.23 -17.06 -4.74
C GLY A 178 -15.66 -16.51 -3.43
N SER A 179 -14.39 -16.13 -3.38
CA SER A 179 -13.77 -15.63 -2.13
C SER A 179 -13.92 -14.14 -1.90
N VAL A 180 -14.21 -13.36 -2.94
CA VAL A 180 -14.39 -11.90 -2.88
C VAL A 180 -15.60 -11.50 -3.70
N THR A 181 -16.39 -10.57 -3.18
CA THR A 181 -17.51 -9.93 -3.89
C THR A 181 -17.25 -8.44 -4.08
N PRO A 182 -17.71 -7.84 -5.20
CA PRO A 182 -17.58 -6.41 -5.41
C PRO A 182 -18.74 -5.67 -4.71
N HIS A 183 -18.43 -4.54 -4.10
CA HIS A 183 -19.37 -3.73 -3.33
C HIS A 183 -19.33 -2.27 -3.73
N THR A 184 -20.48 -1.57 -3.58
CA THR A 184 -20.61 -0.14 -3.85
C THR A 184 -20.86 0.68 -2.58
N THR A 185 -21.45 0.09 -1.53
CA THR A 185 -21.88 0.85 -0.35
C THR A 185 -21.34 0.23 0.92
N PHE A 186 -20.72 1.04 1.76
CA PHE A 186 -20.11 0.60 3.01
C PHE A 186 -20.10 1.72 4.06
N LYS A 187 -19.98 1.34 5.33
CA LYS A 187 -19.61 2.25 6.43
C LYS A 187 -18.12 2.22 6.64
N ALA A 188 -17.57 3.34 7.02
CA ALA A 188 -16.13 3.49 7.28
C ALA A 188 -15.87 4.37 8.48
N GLN A 189 -14.80 4.06 9.20
CA GLN A 189 -14.17 4.95 10.17
C GLN A 189 -12.96 5.60 9.48
N ALA A 190 -12.85 6.92 9.52
CA ALA A 190 -11.76 7.63 8.87
C ALA A 190 -11.28 8.83 9.69
N TYR A 191 -9.98 9.09 9.60
CA TYR A 191 -9.33 10.28 10.09
C TYR A 191 -9.13 11.27 8.94
N ILE A 192 -9.52 12.53 9.17
CA ILE A 192 -9.37 13.60 8.19
C ILE A 192 -8.14 14.41 8.53
N LEU A 193 -7.16 14.42 7.63
CA LEU A 193 -5.87 15.09 7.83
C LEU A 193 -6.05 16.59 8.02
N THR A 194 -5.31 17.15 8.98
CA THR A 194 -5.23 18.61 9.20
C THR A 194 -4.44 19.30 8.08
N LYS A 195 -4.48 20.63 8.08
CA LYS A 195 -3.69 21.44 7.14
C LYS A 195 -2.18 21.24 7.35
N GLU A 196 -1.74 21.12 8.58
CA GLU A 196 -0.34 20.89 8.98
C GLU A 196 0.15 19.54 8.49
N GLU A 197 -0.73 18.54 8.43
CA GLU A 197 -0.47 17.19 7.87
C GLU A 197 -0.57 17.15 6.33
N GLY A 198 -0.77 18.29 5.68
CA GLY A 198 -0.92 18.39 4.22
C GLY A 198 -2.34 18.08 3.71
N GLY A 199 -3.32 17.96 4.61
CA GLY A 199 -4.71 17.68 4.33
C GLY A 199 -5.53 18.92 3.98
N ARG A 200 -6.80 18.90 4.42
CA ARG A 200 -7.78 19.97 4.19
C ARG A 200 -7.60 21.12 5.19
N HIS A 201 -8.09 22.30 4.83
CA HIS A 201 -8.22 23.47 5.71
C HIS A 201 -9.68 23.88 5.91
N THR A 202 -10.64 23.19 5.28
CA THR A 202 -12.08 23.46 5.40
C THR A 202 -12.84 22.17 5.74
N ALA A 203 -13.93 22.33 6.49
CA ALA A 203 -14.86 21.25 6.73
C ALA A 203 -15.52 20.73 5.46
N PHE A 204 -16.09 19.52 5.53
CA PHE A 204 -17.02 19.03 4.51
C PHE A 204 -18.33 18.57 5.15
N VAL A 205 -19.36 18.50 4.33
CA VAL A 205 -20.73 18.12 4.72
C VAL A 205 -21.20 16.90 3.94
N THR A 206 -22.35 16.36 4.27
CA THR A 206 -23.02 15.31 3.48
C THR A 206 -23.07 15.68 1.99
N ASN A 207 -22.95 14.68 1.12
CA ASN A 207 -22.78 14.78 -0.34
C ASN A 207 -21.39 15.23 -0.81
N TYR A 208 -20.38 15.29 0.05
CA TYR A 208 -19.00 15.45 -0.37
C TYR A 208 -18.56 14.28 -1.26
N ARG A 209 -17.85 14.58 -2.36
CA ARG A 209 -17.51 13.61 -3.43
C ARG A 209 -16.00 13.54 -3.68
N PRO A 210 -15.21 12.98 -2.78
CA PRO A 210 -13.79 12.76 -3.00
C PRO A 210 -13.52 11.48 -3.81
N GLN A 211 -12.24 11.24 -4.10
CA GLN A 211 -11.75 9.96 -4.58
C GLN A 211 -11.34 9.07 -3.40
N PHE A 212 -11.78 7.82 -3.43
CA PHE A 212 -11.40 6.76 -2.51
C PHE A 212 -10.35 5.88 -3.17
N TYR A 213 -9.20 5.78 -2.57
CA TYR A 213 -8.09 4.98 -3.08
C TYR A 213 -8.06 3.63 -2.39
N PHE A 214 -8.45 2.57 -3.11
CA PHE A 214 -8.39 1.19 -2.65
C PHE A 214 -7.31 0.46 -3.44
N ARG A 215 -6.33 -0.14 -2.77
CA ARG A 215 -5.25 -0.91 -3.42
C ARG A 215 -4.61 -0.12 -4.57
N THR A 216 -4.98 -0.43 -5.80
CA THR A 216 -4.38 0.12 -7.03
C THR A 216 -5.30 1.04 -7.81
N THR A 217 -6.52 1.33 -7.32
CA THR A 217 -7.50 2.16 -8.02
C THR A 217 -8.02 3.31 -7.17
N ASP A 218 -8.46 4.36 -7.84
CA ASP A 218 -9.22 5.46 -7.27
C ASP A 218 -10.64 5.46 -7.85
N ILE A 219 -11.61 5.57 -6.97
CA ILE A 219 -13.03 5.59 -7.32
C ILE A 219 -13.69 6.76 -6.63
N THR A 220 -14.47 7.55 -7.37
CA THR A 220 -15.30 8.60 -6.77
C THR A 220 -16.40 7.97 -5.93
N GLY A 221 -16.60 8.48 -4.72
CA GLY A 221 -17.67 8.08 -3.83
C GLY A 221 -18.37 9.28 -3.22
N VAL A 222 -19.61 9.09 -2.80
CA VAL A 222 -20.42 10.09 -2.10
C VAL A 222 -20.42 9.75 -0.61
N ILE A 223 -20.06 10.72 0.22
CA ILE A 223 -20.09 10.58 1.67
C ILE A 223 -21.47 11.05 2.20
N THR A 224 -22.08 10.23 3.05
CA THR A 224 -23.24 10.58 3.85
C THR A 224 -22.85 10.51 5.32
N LEU A 225 -22.95 11.63 6.01
CA LEU A 225 -22.68 11.75 7.44
C LEU A 225 -23.81 11.13 8.26
N PRO A 226 -23.54 10.61 9.47
CA PRO A 226 -24.58 10.08 10.36
C PRO A 226 -25.53 11.19 10.82
N GLU A 227 -26.73 10.82 11.21
CA GLU A 227 -27.71 11.73 11.78
C GLU A 227 -27.13 12.49 12.97
N GLY A 228 -27.35 13.80 13.02
CA GLY A 228 -26.84 14.69 14.07
C GLY A 228 -25.42 15.21 13.84
N THR A 229 -24.78 14.82 12.73
CA THR A 229 -23.47 15.37 12.32
C THR A 229 -23.65 16.28 11.12
N ASP A 230 -23.55 17.59 11.34
CA ASP A 230 -23.73 18.58 10.28
C ASP A 230 -22.51 18.70 9.37
N MET A 231 -21.31 18.58 9.93
CA MET A 231 -20.04 18.70 9.21
C MET A 231 -18.92 17.91 9.89
N VAL A 232 -17.85 17.67 9.13
CA VAL A 232 -16.59 17.05 9.61
C VAL A 232 -15.46 18.02 9.38
N MET A 233 -14.66 18.27 10.43
CA MET A 233 -13.52 19.17 10.43
C MET A 233 -12.21 18.41 10.13
N PRO A 234 -11.18 19.09 9.57
CA PRO A 234 -9.82 18.57 9.58
C PRO A 234 -9.37 18.26 11.02
N GLY A 235 -8.80 17.07 11.23
CA GLY A 235 -8.41 16.53 12.54
C GLY A 235 -9.46 15.60 13.18
N ASP A 236 -10.66 15.54 12.62
CA ASP A 236 -11.70 14.64 13.15
C ASP A 236 -11.45 13.18 12.76
N ASN A 237 -11.82 12.30 13.69
CA ASN A 237 -11.96 10.86 13.43
C ASN A 237 -13.46 10.54 13.48
N THR A 238 -14.03 10.16 12.33
CA THR A 238 -15.48 10.07 12.16
C THR A 238 -15.92 8.82 11.42
N GLU A 239 -17.12 8.35 11.73
CA GLU A 239 -17.82 7.33 10.93
C GLU A 239 -18.72 7.99 9.89
N PHE A 240 -18.75 7.43 8.69
CA PHE A 240 -19.68 7.84 7.64
C PHE A 240 -19.99 6.66 6.69
N THR A 241 -21.07 6.83 5.92
CA THR A 241 -21.43 5.92 4.84
C THR A 241 -20.89 6.44 3.52
N VAL A 242 -20.36 5.54 2.69
CA VAL A 242 -19.85 5.83 1.35
C VAL A 242 -20.63 5.04 0.31
N GLU A 243 -21.02 5.71 -0.77
CA GLU A 243 -21.56 5.09 -1.98
C GLU A 243 -20.61 5.36 -3.16
N LEU A 244 -19.98 4.32 -3.67
CA LEU A 244 -19.05 4.39 -4.80
C LEU A 244 -19.81 4.38 -6.14
N ILE A 245 -19.27 5.07 -7.15
CA ILE A 245 -19.87 5.10 -8.50
C ILE A 245 -19.69 3.78 -9.27
N HIS A 246 -18.74 2.94 -8.88
CA HIS A 246 -18.49 1.61 -9.44
C HIS A 246 -18.22 0.61 -8.32
N PRO A 247 -18.59 -0.67 -8.51
CA PRO A 247 -18.31 -1.72 -7.53
C PRO A 247 -16.80 -1.98 -7.43
N VAL A 248 -16.30 -2.14 -6.22
CA VAL A 248 -14.89 -2.43 -5.93
C VAL A 248 -14.80 -3.68 -5.04
N ALA A 249 -13.77 -4.47 -5.23
CA ALA A 249 -13.46 -5.63 -4.39
C ALA A 249 -12.97 -5.14 -3.02
N ILE A 250 -13.89 -4.96 -2.08
CA ILE A 250 -13.63 -4.52 -0.70
C ILE A 250 -14.25 -5.48 0.30
N GLU A 251 -13.64 -5.56 1.48
CA GLU A 251 -14.06 -6.40 2.59
C GLU A 251 -14.02 -5.55 3.88
N ASN A 252 -14.65 -6.05 4.94
CA ASN A 252 -14.49 -5.44 6.27
C ASN A 252 -13.01 -5.43 6.65
N GLY A 253 -12.52 -4.31 7.16
CA GLY A 253 -11.10 -4.11 7.46
C GLY A 253 -10.26 -3.59 6.29
N THR A 254 -10.81 -3.46 5.07
CA THR A 254 -10.09 -2.87 3.94
C THR A 254 -9.74 -1.42 4.24
N LYS A 255 -8.44 -1.08 4.17
CA LYS A 255 -7.94 0.28 4.32
C LYS A 255 -8.08 1.05 3.02
N PHE A 256 -8.29 2.36 3.12
CA PHE A 256 -8.34 3.28 1.98
C PHE A 256 -7.80 4.66 2.34
N SER A 257 -7.41 5.41 1.31
CA SER A 257 -7.12 6.84 1.43
C SER A 257 -8.21 7.65 0.76
N ILE A 258 -8.49 8.83 1.30
CA ILE A 258 -9.38 9.83 0.71
C ILE A 258 -8.51 10.88 0.02
N ARG A 259 -8.79 11.16 -1.25
CA ARG A 259 -8.00 12.10 -2.04
C ARG A 259 -8.87 13.16 -2.70
N GLU A 260 -8.33 14.35 -2.80
CA GLU A 260 -8.92 15.51 -3.45
C GLU A 260 -7.87 16.23 -4.27
N GLY A 261 -8.08 16.37 -5.59
CA GLY A 261 -7.15 17.06 -6.46
C GLY A 261 -5.71 16.52 -6.41
N GLY A 262 -5.53 15.19 -6.23
CA GLY A 262 -4.23 14.55 -6.11
C GLY A 262 -3.58 14.57 -4.72
N ARG A 263 -4.21 15.23 -3.73
CA ARG A 263 -3.74 15.26 -2.32
C ARG A 263 -4.49 14.22 -1.50
N THR A 264 -3.79 13.55 -0.60
CA THR A 264 -4.44 12.75 0.44
C THR A 264 -4.97 13.69 1.51
N VAL A 265 -6.29 13.61 1.76
CA VAL A 265 -7.00 14.45 2.74
C VAL A 265 -7.55 13.65 3.90
N GLY A 266 -7.42 12.34 3.87
CA GLY A 266 -7.84 11.45 4.95
C GLY A 266 -7.45 10.00 4.66
N ALA A 267 -7.56 9.17 5.69
CA ALA A 267 -7.39 7.72 5.60
C ALA A 267 -8.40 7.02 6.50
N GLY A 268 -8.84 5.84 6.10
CA GLY A 268 -9.85 5.12 6.85
C GLY A 268 -9.84 3.62 6.60
N THR A 269 -10.77 2.97 7.29
CA THR A 269 -10.99 1.53 7.21
C THR A 269 -12.48 1.24 7.02
N VAL A 270 -12.79 0.31 6.14
CA VAL A 270 -14.16 -0.21 5.94
C VAL A 270 -14.57 -0.97 7.21
N THR A 271 -15.64 -0.55 7.86
CA THR A 271 -16.16 -1.18 9.07
C THR A 271 -17.28 -2.17 8.79
N THR A 272 -18.15 -1.85 7.83
CA THR A 272 -19.31 -2.68 7.50
C THR A 272 -19.67 -2.53 6.03
N ILE A 273 -19.77 -3.64 5.31
CA ILE A 273 -20.33 -3.68 3.95
C ILE A 273 -21.86 -3.61 4.03
N ILE A 274 -22.47 -2.77 3.18
CA ILE A 274 -23.92 -2.60 3.09
C ILE A 274 -24.46 -3.23 1.79
N LYS A 275 -23.80 -2.97 0.65
CA LYS A 275 -24.25 -3.45 -0.68
C LYS A 275 -23.08 -3.65 -1.63
#